data_11059d9b8921b1e8b44971cfebc9f243
#
_entry.id   11059d9b8921b1e8b44971cfebc9f243
#
_cell.length_a   1.000
_cell.length_b   1.000
_cell.length_c   1.000
_cell.angle_alpha   90.00
_cell.angle_beta   90.00
_cell.angle_gamma   90.00
#
_symmetry.space_group_name_H-M   'P 1'
#
loop_
_entity.id
_entity.type
_entity.pdbx_description
1 polymer ?
#
loop_
_entity_poly.entity_id
_entity_poly.type
_entity_poly.pdbx_seq_one_letter_code
_entity_poly.pdbx_strand_id
1 'polypeptide(L)'
;MASYLQIENISKSYGPKVLFEHIGFNINEGDKIALIAPNGTGKSTLLRILAGNDKSDSGGKITFLKHIRIAFLEQEFAHDPEKDIFTQVMDSSKQFTEGLDDDGLFAYELRVKKFITSFGLQADSLMKNLSGGEVKRVALTVMLASEADFFIMDEPTNHLDIDAIEFLENYLGHSRSTLLMVTHDRYFLDHVCNTVMELDHGAVYTYRGNYENYLEKRQERIDNYNSETAKVNNILRRELEWIRSSPCARTGKARYRINAFYELKDRAEQVYTSGKVSLDEMGKGSRLGSKIIDCKNLSFSYGPDVYLDHFTYNFQRFERVGIVGKNGTGKSTFLNILTGNVPEDGQLSGIIERGESLKIGYYRQSGMKFDEEQTVLQTVNDTHLLGQFLFRHDMFNTKVSKLSGGERRRLYLMTILMQNPNLLILDEPTNDLDIVTLDVLEEYLKEFKGSLIIVSHDRHFLDRLVEHLFIFCGNGVVKDFIGSYSEYHDYIKEYEAAEKAKEKAAAAKAKANDSEANAGKVNAASPAKKKKLTYKEQKELEQLEMDLDSLGKEKAELEKQLSSGTLPYDKIQEASARFGEIKDLLAEKEMRWLELQESY
;
A
#
# COMPACT_ATOMS: atom_id res chain seq x y z
N MET A 1 -4.60 -29.95 -2.90
CA MET A 1 -5.36 -28.70 -2.97
C MET A 1 -6.14 -28.71 -4.27
N ALA A 2 -7.40 -28.32 -4.24
CA ALA A 2 -8.20 -28.24 -5.45
C ALA A 2 -7.75 -27.04 -6.31
N SER A 3 -7.71 -27.20 -7.64
CA SER A 3 -7.42 -26.06 -8.52
C SER A 3 -8.73 -25.29 -8.75
N TYR A 4 -8.79 -24.04 -8.32
CA TYR A 4 -9.96 -23.18 -8.50
C TYR A 4 -10.01 -22.56 -9.89
N LEU A 5 -8.87 -22.23 -10.46
CA LEU A 5 -8.75 -21.66 -11.80
C LEU A 5 -7.59 -22.32 -12.55
N GLN A 6 -7.85 -22.71 -13.77
CA GLN A 6 -6.86 -23.20 -14.73
C GLN A 6 -6.96 -22.40 -16.01
N ILE A 7 -5.84 -21.84 -16.45
CA ILE A 7 -5.72 -21.03 -17.66
C ILE A 7 -4.74 -21.71 -18.60
N GLU A 8 -5.16 -21.87 -19.83
CA GLU A 8 -4.36 -22.48 -20.87
C GLU A 8 -4.38 -21.62 -22.13
N ASN A 9 -3.22 -21.18 -22.57
CA ASN A 9 -2.98 -20.58 -23.87
C ASN A 9 -3.85 -19.33 -24.17
N ILE A 10 -3.87 -18.34 -23.26
CA ILE A 10 -4.61 -17.09 -23.44
C ILE A 10 -3.70 -16.05 -24.07
N SER A 11 -4.22 -15.32 -25.06
CA SER A 11 -3.57 -14.18 -25.70
C SER A 11 -4.53 -13.01 -25.84
N LYS A 12 -4.02 -11.78 -25.73
CA LYS A 12 -4.79 -10.55 -25.92
C LYS A 12 -3.94 -9.46 -26.54
N SER A 13 -4.53 -8.76 -27.51
CA SER A 13 -3.94 -7.61 -28.18
C SER A 13 -4.96 -6.48 -28.38
N TYR A 14 -4.51 -5.25 -28.43
CA TYR A 14 -5.31 -4.09 -28.86
C TYR A 14 -4.65 -3.44 -30.07
N GLY A 15 -5.20 -3.69 -31.24
CA GLY A 15 -4.61 -3.26 -32.51
C GLY A 15 -3.20 -3.83 -32.69
N PRO A 16 -2.17 -3.01 -32.91
CA PRO A 16 -0.79 -3.50 -33.07
C PRO A 16 -0.09 -3.83 -31.74
N LYS A 17 -0.67 -3.43 -30.60
CA LYS A 17 -0.06 -3.64 -29.26
C LYS A 17 -0.50 -5.00 -28.71
N VAL A 18 0.45 -5.92 -28.64
CA VAL A 18 0.28 -7.19 -27.95
C VAL A 18 0.46 -6.96 -26.45
N LEU A 19 -0.51 -7.38 -25.64
CA LEU A 19 -0.45 -7.30 -24.19
C LEU A 19 0.22 -8.52 -23.59
N PHE A 20 -0.26 -9.71 -24.00
CA PHE A 20 0.33 -10.99 -23.60
C PHE A 20 -0.03 -12.06 -24.63
N GLU A 21 0.84 -13.07 -24.74
CA GLU A 21 0.68 -14.18 -25.68
C GLU A 21 0.90 -15.53 -24.98
N HIS A 22 0.02 -16.49 -25.28
CA HIS A 22 0.15 -17.88 -24.86
C HIS A 22 0.38 -18.08 -23.35
N ILE A 23 -0.18 -17.19 -22.51
CA ILE A 23 -0.03 -17.33 -21.06
C ILE A 23 -0.88 -18.48 -20.52
N GLY A 24 -0.35 -19.17 -19.52
CA GLY A 24 -1.04 -20.22 -18.79
C GLY A 24 -0.54 -20.31 -17.36
N PHE A 25 -1.46 -20.46 -16.42
CA PHE A 25 -1.17 -20.65 -15.00
C PHE A 25 -2.36 -21.26 -14.27
N ASN A 26 -2.10 -21.73 -13.04
CA ASN A 26 -3.14 -22.31 -12.19
C ASN A 26 -3.19 -21.58 -10.86
N ILE A 27 -4.39 -21.45 -10.30
CA ILE A 27 -4.63 -20.91 -8.95
C ILE A 27 -5.35 -22.01 -8.16
N ASN A 28 -4.81 -22.33 -6.98
CA ASN A 28 -5.36 -23.36 -6.12
C ASN A 28 -6.13 -22.73 -4.97
N GLU A 29 -6.93 -23.54 -4.30
CA GLU A 29 -7.64 -23.17 -3.09
C GLU A 29 -6.69 -22.63 -2.03
N GLY A 30 -7.02 -21.45 -1.47
CA GLY A 30 -6.23 -20.78 -0.45
C GLY A 30 -5.00 -20.03 -0.96
N ASP A 31 -4.73 -20.03 -2.27
CA ASP A 31 -3.67 -19.19 -2.84
C ASP A 31 -4.07 -17.72 -2.75
N LYS A 32 -3.18 -16.89 -2.22
CA LYS A 32 -3.30 -15.42 -2.18
C LYS A 32 -2.23 -14.82 -3.06
N ILE A 33 -2.62 -14.44 -4.27
CA ILE A 33 -1.71 -14.09 -5.35
C ILE A 33 -1.78 -12.60 -5.64
N ALA A 34 -0.61 -11.93 -5.62
CA ALA A 34 -0.46 -10.58 -6.18
C ALA A 34 0.08 -10.65 -7.60
N LEU A 35 -0.62 -10.03 -8.55
CA LEU A 35 -0.19 -9.87 -9.93
C LEU A 35 0.53 -8.53 -10.10
N ILE A 36 1.82 -8.59 -10.38
CA ILE A 36 2.69 -7.43 -10.62
C ILE A 36 3.04 -7.35 -12.09
N ALA A 37 2.99 -6.16 -12.65
CA ALA A 37 3.49 -5.87 -13.99
C ALA A 37 3.59 -4.36 -14.22
N PRO A 38 4.40 -3.88 -15.17
CA PRO A 38 4.42 -2.48 -15.58
C PRO A 38 3.05 -2.00 -16.06
N ASN A 39 2.79 -0.70 -15.97
CA ASN A 39 1.54 -0.14 -16.47
C ASN A 39 1.43 -0.32 -17.99
N GLY A 40 0.20 -0.59 -18.46
CA GLY A 40 -0.09 -0.80 -19.88
C GLY A 40 0.29 -2.18 -20.43
N THR A 41 0.66 -3.15 -19.58
CA THR A 41 0.93 -4.55 -19.97
C THR A 41 -0.32 -5.44 -19.99
N GLY A 42 -1.47 -4.93 -19.55
CA GLY A 42 -2.74 -5.65 -19.63
C GLY A 42 -3.20 -6.33 -18.33
N LYS A 43 -2.71 -5.90 -17.14
CA LYS A 43 -3.16 -6.43 -15.84
C LYS A 43 -4.68 -6.45 -15.70
N SER A 44 -5.31 -5.26 -15.76
CA SER A 44 -6.77 -5.12 -15.64
C SER A 44 -7.53 -5.85 -16.74
N THR A 45 -6.96 -5.90 -17.96
CA THR A 45 -7.53 -6.68 -19.06
C THR A 45 -7.52 -8.16 -18.75
N LEU A 46 -6.43 -8.68 -18.19
CA LEU A 46 -6.37 -10.09 -17.75
C LEU A 46 -7.42 -10.38 -16.68
N LEU A 47 -7.53 -9.52 -15.66
CA LEU A 47 -8.55 -9.70 -14.61
C LEU A 47 -9.98 -9.66 -15.18
N ARG A 48 -10.28 -8.77 -16.13
CA ARG A 48 -11.59 -8.71 -16.81
C ARG A 48 -11.88 -9.96 -17.63
N ILE A 49 -10.87 -10.52 -18.32
CA ILE A 49 -11.01 -11.80 -19.04
C ILE A 49 -11.32 -12.93 -18.06
N LEU A 50 -10.64 -12.97 -16.91
CA LEU A 50 -10.88 -13.97 -15.86
C LEU A 50 -12.26 -13.82 -15.22
N ALA A 51 -12.71 -12.60 -15.01
CA ALA A 51 -14.05 -12.32 -14.50
C ALA A 51 -15.18 -12.60 -15.53
N GLY A 52 -14.83 -12.87 -16.81
CA GLY A 52 -15.79 -13.10 -17.89
C GLY A 52 -16.33 -11.83 -18.54
N ASN A 53 -15.79 -10.64 -18.17
CA ASN A 53 -16.22 -9.33 -18.68
C ASN A 53 -15.54 -8.97 -20.03
N ASP A 54 -14.48 -9.70 -20.42
CA ASP A 54 -13.81 -9.56 -21.73
C ASP A 54 -13.44 -10.95 -22.27
N LYS A 55 -13.07 -11.02 -23.55
CA LYS A 55 -12.72 -12.25 -24.24
C LYS A 55 -11.25 -12.28 -24.65
N SER A 56 -10.63 -13.46 -24.57
CA SER A 56 -9.32 -13.73 -25.15
C SER A 56 -9.39 -13.71 -26.68
N ASP A 57 -8.34 -13.26 -27.34
CA ASP A 57 -8.21 -13.25 -28.81
C ASP A 57 -7.83 -14.66 -29.35
N SER A 58 -7.16 -15.47 -28.51
CA SER A 58 -6.83 -16.86 -28.83
C SER A 58 -7.94 -17.82 -28.41
N GLY A 59 -7.97 -19.00 -29.00
CA GLY A 59 -8.85 -20.10 -28.58
C GLY A 59 -8.46 -20.74 -27.23
N GLY A 60 -7.74 -20.03 -26.36
CA GLY A 60 -7.32 -20.50 -25.05
C GLY A 60 -8.51 -20.85 -24.14
N LYS A 61 -8.25 -21.67 -23.13
CA LYS A 61 -9.27 -22.19 -22.23
C LYS A 61 -9.10 -21.63 -20.82
N ILE A 62 -10.21 -21.15 -20.27
CA ILE A 62 -10.34 -20.75 -18.86
C ILE A 62 -11.31 -21.73 -18.21
N THR A 63 -10.86 -22.41 -17.17
CA THR A 63 -11.68 -23.40 -16.48
C THR A 63 -11.71 -23.06 -15.00
N PHE A 64 -12.91 -22.77 -14.49
CA PHE A 64 -13.14 -22.64 -13.05
C PHE A 64 -13.67 -23.95 -12.49
N LEU A 65 -13.34 -24.21 -11.23
CA LEU A 65 -13.96 -25.29 -10.47
C LEU A 65 -15.47 -25.02 -10.38
N LYS A 66 -16.28 -26.08 -10.54
CA LYS A 66 -17.74 -25.95 -10.46
C LYS A 66 -18.16 -25.51 -9.05
N HIS A 67 -19.20 -24.68 -9.00
CA HIS A 67 -19.87 -24.20 -7.77
C HIS A 67 -19.06 -23.25 -6.89
N ILE A 68 -17.92 -22.70 -7.35
CA ILE A 68 -17.25 -21.61 -6.64
C ILE A 68 -17.96 -20.29 -6.90
N ARG A 69 -18.07 -19.48 -5.84
CA ARG A 69 -18.57 -18.11 -5.94
C ARG A 69 -17.39 -17.18 -6.20
N ILE A 70 -17.46 -16.40 -7.26
CA ILE A 70 -16.42 -15.46 -7.66
C ILE A 70 -16.94 -14.04 -7.46
N ALA A 71 -16.17 -13.20 -6.83
CA ALA A 71 -16.44 -11.77 -6.74
C ALA A 71 -15.30 -10.99 -7.40
N PHE A 72 -15.67 -10.01 -8.23
CA PHE A 72 -14.71 -9.17 -8.96
C PHE A 72 -14.85 -7.70 -8.57
N LEU A 73 -13.76 -7.09 -8.15
CA LEU A 73 -13.63 -5.66 -7.89
C LEU A 73 -12.96 -5.00 -9.08
N GLU A 74 -13.73 -4.25 -9.85
CA GLU A 74 -13.18 -3.42 -10.94
C GLU A 74 -12.50 -2.16 -10.40
N GLN A 75 -11.62 -1.58 -11.21
CA GLN A 75 -10.94 -0.34 -10.90
C GLN A 75 -11.94 0.81 -10.71
N GLU A 76 -12.95 0.90 -11.60
CA GLU A 76 -14.05 1.85 -11.51
C GLU A 76 -15.35 1.14 -11.15
N PHE A 77 -16.04 1.60 -10.12
CA PHE A 77 -17.32 1.06 -9.68
C PHE A 77 -18.48 1.84 -10.31
N ALA A 78 -19.26 1.15 -11.14
CA ALA A 78 -20.47 1.71 -11.73
C ALA A 78 -21.57 1.89 -10.66
N HIS A 79 -22.06 3.10 -10.47
CA HIS A 79 -23.05 3.44 -9.46
C HIS A 79 -24.04 4.47 -9.98
N ASP A 80 -25.23 4.50 -9.37
CA ASP A 80 -26.27 5.49 -9.64
C ASP A 80 -26.12 6.66 -8.64
N PRO A 81 -25.84 7.88 -9.11
CA PRO A 81 -25.65 9.04 -8.23
C PRO A 81 -26.82 9.37 -7.29
N GLU A 82 -28.06 9.01 -7.68
CA GLU A 82 -29.26 9.35 -6.94
C GLU A 82 -29.65 8.32 -5.86
N LYS A 83 -28.97 7.16 -5.80
CA LYS A 83 -29.20 6.14 -4.79
C LYS A 83 -28.42 6.42 -3.51
N ASP A 84 -28.96 5.96 -2.39
CA ASP A 84 -28.21 5.84 -1.14
C ASP A 84 -27.27 4.63 -1.16
N ILE A 85 -26.27 4.64 -0.26
CA ILE A 85 -25.25 3.61 -0.18
C ILE A 85 -25.85 2.22 0.00
N PHE A 86 -26.82 2.07 0.93
CA PHE A 86 -27.38 0.76 1.23
C PHE A 86 -28.13 0.19 0.02
N THR A 87 -28.96 0.99 -0.61
CA THR A 87 -29.70 0.60 -1.84
C THR A 87 -28.73 0.27 -2.99
N GLN A 88 -27.68 1.06 -3.18
CA GLN A 88 -26.66 0.81 -4.19
C GLN A 88 -25.94 -0.51 -3.95
N VAL A 89 -25.55 -0.80 -2.70
CA VAL A 89 -24.89 -2.09 -2.35
C VAL A 89 -25.82 -3.26 -2.62
N MET A 90 -27.09 -3.19 -2.21
CA MET A 90 -28.08 -4.26 -2.42
C MET A 90 -28.34 -4.50 -3.90
N ASP A 91 -28.47 -3.43 -4.70
CA ASP A 91 -28.67 -3.55 -6.15
C ASP A 91 -27.46 -4.17 -6.86
N SER A 92 -26.24 -3.78 -6.48
CA SER A 92 -25.01 -4.32 -7.04
C SER A 92 -24.73 -5.77 -6.61
N SER A 93 -25.42 -6.22 -5.54
CA SER A 93 -25.25 -7.55 -4.95
C SER A 93 -26.27 -8.57 -5.47
N LYS A 94 -27.13 -8.22 -6.43
CA LYS A 94 -28.22 -9.10 -6.91
C LYS A 94 -27.73 -10.50 -7.29
N GLN A 95 -26.58 -10.60 -7.97
CA GLN A 95 -26.00 -11.88 -8.34
C GLN A 95 -25.63 -12.78 -7.14
N PHE A 96 -25.42 -12.22 -5.95
CA PHE A 96 -25.09 -12.96 -4.73
C PHE A 96 -26.32 -13.23 -3.86
N THR A 97 -27.41 -12.49 -4.06
CA THR A 97 -28.65 -12.62 -3.29
C THR A 97 -29.72 -13.41 -4.04
N GLU A 98 -29.55 -13.63 -5.34
CA GLU A 98 -30.49 -14.38 -6.15
C GLU A 98 -30.55 -15.86 -5.69
N GLY A 99 -31.77 -16.30 -5.30
CA GLY A 99 -31.96 -17.66 -4.78
C GLY A 99 -31.78 -17.85 -3.27
N LEU A 100 -31.50 -16.78 -2.52
CA LEU A 100 -31.52 -16.84 -1.06
C LEU A 100 -32.99 -16.82 -0.58
N ASP A 101 -33.24 -17.52 0.52
CA ASP A 101 -34.48 -17.40 1.29
C ASP A 101 -34.50 -16.10 2.15
N ASP A 102 -35.62 -15.83 2.79
CA ASP A 102 -35.78 -14.59 3.59
C ASP A 102 -34.76 -14.51 4.74
N ASP A 103 -34.42 -15.64 5.38
CA ASP A 103 -33.41 -15.68 6.44
C ASP A 103 -32.00 -15.41 5.88
N GLY A 104 -31.68 -15.98 4.69
CA GLY A 104 -30.43 -15.74 3.98
C GLY A 104 -30.28 -14.29 3.53
N LEU A 105 -31.37 -13.69 3.02
CA LEU A 105 -31.38 -12.28 2.63
C LEU A 105 -31.17 -11.37 3.86
N PHE A 106 -31.86 -11.64 4.96
CA PHE A 106 -31.68 -10.89 6.20
C PHE A 106 -30.25 -11.00 6.75
N ALA A 107 -29.67 -12.20 6.71
CA ALA A 107 -28.25 -12.40 7.10
C ALA A 107 -27.30 -11.61 6.19
N TYR A 108 -27.59 -11.55 4.88
CA TYR A 108 -26.82 -10.75 3.93
C TYR A 108 -26.91 -9.25 4.25
N GLU A 109 -28.11 -8.72 4.50
CA GLU A 109 -28.30 -7.30 4.90
C GLU A 109 -27.52 -6.95 6.17
N LEU A 110 -27.51 -7.82 7.17
CA LEU A 110 -26.73 -7.61 8.39
C LEU A 110 -25.22 -7.55 8.10
N ARG A 111 -24.70 -8.39 7.19
CA ARG A 111 -23.30 -8.31 6.76
C ARG A 111 -22.99 -6.99 6.06
N VAL A 112 -23.86 -6.58 5.12
CA VAL A 112 -23.73 -5.28 4.44
C VAL A 112 -23.67 -4.13 5.44
N LYS A 113 -24.61 -4.06 6.40
CA LYS A 113 -24.61 -3.04 7.44
C LYS A 113 -23.34 -3.06 8.29
N LYS A 114 -22.84 -4.27 8.62
CA LYS A 114 -21.58 -4.43 9.35
C LYS A 114 -20.40 -3.84 8.56
N PHE A 115 -20.27 -4.13 7.26
CA PHE A 115 -19.17 -3.59 6.45
C PHE A 115 -19.30 -2.08 6.21
N ILE A 116 -20.50 -1.58 5.97
CA ILE A 116 -20.77 -0.12 5.88
C ILE A 116 -20.25 0.57 7.15
N THR A 117 -20.59 0.05 8.33
CA THR A 117 -20.14 0.60 9.61
C THR A 117 -18.63 0.46 9.79
N SER A 118 -18.04 -0.71 9.42
CA SER A 118 -16.61 -0.95 9.55
C SER A 118 -15.76 -0.05 8.65
N PHE A 119 -16.29 0.34 7.49
CA PHE A 119 -15.66 1.32 6.59
C PHE A 119 -16.01 2.78 6.94
N GLY A 120 -16.74 3.03 8.02
CA GLY A 120 -17.11 4.37 8.47
C GLY A 120 -18.06 5.10 7.52
N LEU A 121 -18.85 4.36 6.72
CA LEU A 121 -19.82 4.92 5.80
C LEU A 121 -21.17 5.12 6.50
N GLN A 122 -21.96 6.09 6.00
CA GLN A 122 -23.35 6.33 6.45
C GLN A 122 -24.30 5.74 5.42
N ALA A 123 -25.11 4.74 5.81
CA ALA A 123 -25.95 3.96 4.90
C ALA A 123 -26.90 4.81 4.05
N ASP A 124 -27.42 5.91 4.60
CA ASP A 124 -28.40 6.79 3.97
C ASP A 124 -27.77 7.93 3.13
N SER A 125 -26.43 7.99 3.04
CA SER A 125 -25.73 8.99 2.22
C SER A 125 -25.92 8.70 0.74
N LEU A 126 -26.19 9.75 -0.07
CA LEU A 126 -26.34 9.61 -1.52
C LEU A 126 -24.98 9.43 -2.20
N MET A 127 -24.92 8.55 -3.20
CA MET A 127 -23.70 8.23 -3.94
C MET A 127 -23.03 9.45 -4.59
N LYS A 128 -23.81 10.45 -5.05
CA LYS A 128 -23.29 11.68 -5.65
C LYS A 128 -22.47 12.56 -4.71
N ASN A 129 -22.66 12.40 -3.40
CA ASN A 129 -21.98 13.20 -2.38
C ASN A 129 -20.67 12.55 -1.90
N LEU A 130 -20.35 11.34 -2.40
CA LEU A 130 -19.21 10.58 -1.95
C LEU A 130 -17.92 10.97 -2.69
N SER A 131 -16.83 10.98 -1.96
CA SER A 131 -15.49 11.03 -2.52
C SER A 131 -15.14 9.73 -3.24
N GLY A 132 -14.14 9.76 -4.14
CA GLY A 132 -13.68 8.55 -4.83
C GLY A 132 -13.27 7.41 -3.87
N GLY A 133 -12.65 7.75 -2.73
CA GLY A 133 -12.30 6.77 -1.70
C GLY A 133 -13.52 6.16 -1.00
N GLU A 134 -14.59 6.94 -0.78
CA GLU A 134 -15.85 6.42 -0.23
C GLU A 134 -16.56 5.52 -1.23
N VAL A 135 -16.58 5.88 -2.52
CA VAL A 135 -17.12 5.02 -3.59
C VAL A 135 -16.36 3.68 -3.63
N LYS A 136 -15.03 3.71 -3.49
CA LYS A 136 -14.22 2.47 -3.42
C LYS A 136 -14.57 1.62 -2.20
N ARG A 137 -14.81 2.23 -1.03
CA ARG A 137 -15.27 1.53 0.19
C ARG A 137 -16.66 0.90 0.00
N VAL A 138 -17.56 1.56 -0.74
CA VAL A 138 -18.85 0.96 -1.13
C VAL A 138 -18.66 -0.27 -2.01
N ALA A 139 -17.80 -0.19 -3.03
CA ALA A 139 -17.48 -1.32 -3.91
C ALA A 139 -16.88 -2.51 -3.14
N LEU A 140 -15.97 -2.24 -2.19
CA LEU A 140 -15.42 -3.25 -1.28
C LEU A 140 -16.49 -3.86 -0.39
N THR A 141 -17.46 -3.08 0.07
CA THR A 141 -18.59 -3.59 0.85
C THR A 141 -19.40 -4.62 0.06
N VAL A 142 -19.73 -4.33 -1.21
CA VAL A 142 -20.41 -5.29 -2.11
C VAL A 142 -19.63 -6.59 -2.19
N MET A 143 -18.33 -6.50 -2.41
CA MET A 143 -17.45 -7.64 -2.60
C MET A 143 -17.30 -8.48 -1.33
N LEU A 144 -16.99 -7.86 -0.20
CA LEU A 144 -16.75 -8.59 1.05
C LEU A 144 -18.03 -9.20 1.64
N ALA A 145 -19.19 -8.54 1.45
CA ALA A 145 -20.48 -9.09 1.87
C ALA A 145 -20.90 -10.36 1.08
N SER A 146 -20.35 -10.58 -0.11
CA SER A 146 -20.66 -11.73 -0.97
C SER A 146 -20.20 -13.08 -0.40
N GLU A 147 -19.24 -13.10 0.55
CA GLU A 147 -18.60 -14.32 1.05
C GLU A 147 -18.14 -15.24 -0.09
N ALA A 148 -17.55 -14.66 -1.13
CA ALA A 148 -17.07 -15.42 -2.27
C ALA A 148 -15.89 -16.32 -1.89
N ASP A 149 -15.78 -17.46 -2.56
CA ASP A 149 -14.68 -18.41 -2.40
C ASP A 149 -13.40 -17.89 -3.08
N PHE A 150 -13.58 -17.11 -4.15
CA PHE A 150 -12.50 -16.55 -4.94
C PHE A 150 -12.73 -15.06 -5.22
N PHE A 151 -11.83 -14.23 -4.74
CA PHE A 151 -11.78 -12.78 -4.96
C PHE A 151 -10.81 -12.43 -6.07
N ILE A 152 -11.26 -11.65 -7.03
CA ILE A 152 -10.44 -11.01 -8.05
C ILE A 152 -10.51 -9.51 -7.81
N MET A 153 -9.38 -8.84 -7.58
CA MET A 153 -9.34 -7.42 -7.19
C MET A 153 -8.39 -6.62 -8.08
N ASP A 154 -8.89 -5.51 -8.64
CA ASP A 154 -8.06 -4.55 -9.39
C ASP A 154 -7.82 -3.30 -8.54
N GLU A 155 -6.58 -3.12 -8.08
CA GLU A 155 -6.11 -2.02 -7.24
C GLU A 155 -7.04 -1.73 -6.04
N PRO A 156 -7.20 -2.69 -5.09
CA PRO A 156 -8.15 -2.52 -3.99
C PRO A 156 -7.76 -1.44 -2.98
N THR A 157 -6.48 -1.10 -2.86
CA THR A 157 -5.95 -0.12 -1.89
C THR A 157 -5.95 1.30 -2.41
N ASN A 158 -6.09 1.52 -3.73
CA ASN A 158 -6.07 2.86 -4.31
C ASN A 158 -7.21 3.74 -3.78
N HIS A 159 -6.87 4.99 -3.46
CA HIS A 159 -7.78 6.00 -2.90
C HIS A 159 -8.35 5.68 -1.50
N LEU A 160 -7.92 4.59 -0.88
CA LEU A 160 -8.29 4.29 0.50
C LEU A 160 -7.38 5.05 1.47
N ASP A 161 -7.93 5.43 2.61
CA ASP A 161 -7.14 5.89 3.74
C ASP A 161 -6.53 4.68 4.49
N ILE A 162 -5.54 4.96 5.32
CA ILE A 162 -4.77 3.92 6.01
C ILE A 162 -5.66 3.03 6.88
N ASP A 163 -6.66 3.59 7.56
CA ASP A 163 -7.59 2.82 8.41
C ASP A 163 -8.37 1.77 7.59
N ALA A 164 -8.83 2.16 6.39
CA ALA A 164 -9.55 1.25 5.49
C ALA A 164 -8.62 0.18 4.89
N ILE A 165 -7.36 0.54 4.58
CA ILE A 165 -6.33 -0.41 4.13
C ILE A 165 -6.04 -1.45 5.23
N GLU A 166 -5.86 -1.03 6.48
CA GLU A 166 -5.63 -1.93 7.62
C GLU A 166 -6.80 -2.86 7.87
N PHE A 167 -8.02 -2.33 7.78
CA PHE A 167 -9.21 -3.16 7.90
C PHE A 167 -9.24 -4.25 6.83
N LEU A 168 -8.98 -3.87 5.56
CA LEU A 168 -8.96 -4.80 4.44
C LEU A 168 -7.84 -5.85 4.58
N GLU A 169 -6.65 -5.42 4.98
CA GLU A 169 -5.48 -6.27 5.26
C GLU A 169 -5.80 -7.33 6.31
N ASN A 170 -6.33 -6.90 7.46
CA ASN A 170 -6.73 -7.80 8.54
C ASN A 170 -7.81 -8.79 8.09
N TYR A 171 -8.82 -8.32 7.36
CA TYR A 171 -9.90 -9.19 6.89
C TYR A 171 -9.39 -10.24 5.90
N LEU A 172 -8.65 -9.83 4.87
CA LEU A 172 -8.12 -10.74 3.85
C LEU A 172 -7.01 -11.64 4.40
N GLY A 173 -6.18 -11.12 5.30
CA GLY A 173 -5.11 -11.89 5.95
C GLY A 173 -5.65 -13.11 6.69
N HIS A 174 -6.76 -12.96 7.42
CA HIS A 174 -7.40 -14.03 8.19
C HIS A 174 -8.42 -14.86 7.38
N SER A 175 -8.85 -14.37 6.23
CA SER A 175 -9.79 -15.10 5.34
C SER A 175 -9.12 -16.35 4.75
N ARG A 176 -9.91 -17.42 4.60
CA ARG A 176 -9.52 -18.64 3.86
C ARG A 176 -9.81 -18.55 2.36
N SER A 177 -10.40 -17.47 1.91
CA SER A 177 -10.76 -17.28 0.50
C SER A 177 -9.50 -17.22 -0.36
N THR A 178 -9.62 -17.72 -1.59
CA THR A 178 -8.59 -17.57 -2.62
C THR A 178 -8.61 -16.16 -3.16
N LEU A 179 -7.44 -15.59 -3.43
CA LEU A 179 -7.31 -14.20 -3.85
C LEU A 179 -6.37 -14.08 -5.06
N LEU A 180 -6.82 -13.37 -6.08
CA LEU A 180 -5.97 -12.83 -7.14
C LEU A 180 -6.16 -11.32 -7.19
N MET A 181 -5.10 -10.57 -6.92
CA MET A 181 -5.19 -9.11 -6.94
C MET A 181 -4.05 -8.45 -7.71
N VAL A 182 -4.36 -7.30 -8.29
CA VAL A 182 -3.37 -6.34 -8.75
C VAL A 182 -3.24 -5.28 -7.66
N THR A 183 -2.04 -5.01 -7.18
CA THR A 183 -1.77 -3.92 -6.23
C THR A 183 -0.37 -3.37 -6.43
N HIS A 184 -0.21 -2.11 -6.11
CA HIS A 184 1.09 -1.41 -6.05
C HIS A 184 1.51 -1.13 -4.60
N ASP A 185 0.67 -1.45 -3.63
CA ASP A 185 0.96 -1.36 -2.20
C ASP A 185 1.79 -2.56 -1.75
N ARG A 186 3.09 -2.32 -1.51
CA ARG A 186 4.06 -3.36 -1.13
C ARG A 186 3.81 -3.91 0.26
N TYR A 187 3.40 -3.04 1.19
CA TYR A 187 3.11 -3.44 2.56
C TYR A 187 1.90 -4.37 2.62
N PHE A 188 0.83 -3.99 1.90
CA PHE A 188 -0.36 -4.82 1.76
C PHE A 188 -0.04 -6.19 1.11
N LEU A 189 0.83 -6.18 0.09
CA LEU A 189 1.28 -7.39 -0.59
C LEU A 189 1.99 -8.35 0.39
N ASP A 190 2.90 -7.86 1.22
CA ASP A 190 3.67 -8.66 2.16
C ASP A 190 2.82 -9.29 3.26
N HIS A 191 1.74 -8.62 3.69
CA HIS A 191 0.89 -9.10 4.77
C HIS A 191 -0.26 -10.00 4.30
N VAL A 192 -0.73 -9.82 3.07
CA VAL A 192 -1.89 -10.55 2.56
C VAL A 192 -1.50 -11.69 1.64
N CYS A 193 -0.48 -11.50 0.77
CA CYS A 193 -0.15 -12.47 -0.28
C CYS A 193 0.93 -13.46 0.14
N ASN A 194 0.80 -14.69 -0.36
CA ASN A 194 1.78 -15.77 -0.19
C ASN A 194 2.53 -16.10 -1.49
N THR A 195 2.11 -15.50 -2.59
CA THR A 195 2.65 -15.75 -3.93
C THR A 195 2.60 -14.46 -4.75
N VAL A 196 3.69 -14.14 -5.41
CA VAL A 196 3.77 -13.04 -6.38
C VAL A 196 3.83 -13.63 -7.78
N MET A 197 3.00 -13.11 -8.67
CA MET A 197 2.96 -13.47 -10.08
C MET A 197 3.34 -12.25 -10.90
N GLU A 198 4.42 -12.34 -11.69
CA GLU A 198 4.89 -11.25 -12.53
C GLU A 198 4.51 -11.50 -14.00
N LEU A 199 3.82 -10.54 -14.61
CA LEU A 199 3.59 -10.52 -16.05
C LEU A 199 4.65 -9.64 -16.70
N ASP A 200 5.60 -10.27 -17.38
CA ASP A 200 6.77 -9.61 -17.96
C ASP A 200 7.06 -10.14 -19.36
N HIS A 201 7.25 -9.24 -20.33
CA HIS A 201 7.45 -9.57 -21.74
C HIS A 201 6.46 -10.61 -22.31
N GLY A 202 5.20 -10.52 -21.91
CA GLY A 202 4.13 -11.40 -22.37
C GLY A 202 4.12 -12.79 -21.71
N ALA A 203 5.02 -13.08 -20.77
CA ALA A 203 5.09 -14.33 -20.02
C ALA A 203 4.74 -14.11 -18.54
N VAL A 204 4.26 -15.16 -17.88
CA VAL A 204 3.94 -15.15 -16.45
C VAL A 204 4.98 -15.92 -15.67
N TYR A 205 5.56 -15.28 -14.66
CA TYR A 205 6.53 -15.87 -13.73
C TYR A 205 5.93 -15.91 -12.34
N THR A 206 6.05 -17.02 -11.63
CA THR A 206 5.46 -17.21 -10.30
C THR A 206 6.56 -17.37 -9.26
N TYR A 207 6.48 -16.56 -8.21
CA TYR A 207 7.41 -16.53 -7.08
C TYR A 207 6.65 -16.78 -5.79
N ARG A 208 7.03 -17.78 -5.02
CA ARG A 208 6.45 -18.06 -3.70
C ARG A 208 7.20 -17.29 -2.64
N GLY A 209 6.46 -16.70 -1.72
CA GLY A 209 6.97 -15.87 -0.63
C GLY A 209 6.50 -14.42 -0.71
N ASN A 210 7.13 -13.57 0.08
CA ASN A 210 6.85 -12.15 0.19
C ASN A 210 7.49 -11.32 -0.95
N TYR A 211 7.30 -10.01 -0.91
CA TYR A 211 7.82 -9.07 -1.92
C TYR A 211 9.36 -9.06 -1.96
N GLU A 212 10.03 -9.19 -0.82
CA GLU A 212 11.48 -9.23 -0.75
C GLU A 212 12.06 -10.46 -1.47
N ASN A 213 11.48 -11.64 -1.20
CA ASN A 213 11.81 -12.87 -1.95
C ASN A 213 11.58 -12.75 -3.46
N TYR A 214 10.52 -12.03 -3.85
CA TYR A 214 10.25 -11.74 -5.25
C TYR A 214 11.37 -10.90 -5.86
N LEU A 215 11.80 -9.82 -5.19
CA LEU A 215 12.88 -8.95 -5.68
C LEU A 215 14.20 -9.71 -5.86
N GLU A 216 14.59 -10.53 -4.89
CA GLU A 216 15.81 -11.36 -4.99
C GLU A 216 15.74 -12.30 -6.19
N LYS A 217 14.69 -13.11 -6.29
CA LYS A 217 14.53 -14.09 -7.37
C LYS A 217 14.37 -13.43 -8.74
N ARG A 218 13.71 -12.28 -8.79
CA ARG A 218 13.62 -11.47 -10.01
C ARG A 218 14.99 -10.99 -10.44
N GLN A 219 15.81 -10.49 -9.51
CA GLN A 219 17.17 -10.05 -9.81
C GLN A 219 18.04 -11.22 -10.29
N GLU A 220 17.98 -12.37 -9.63
CA GLU A 220 18.67 -13.60 -10.07
C GLU A 220 18.25 -13.99 -11.50
N ARG A 221 16.95 -13.94 -11.82
CA ARG A 221 16.43 -14.23 -13.17
C ARG A 221 17.02 -13.26 -14.20
N ILE A 222 17.03 -11.96 -13.88
CA ILE A 222 17.57 -10.92 -14.77
C ILE A 222 19.08 -11.10 -14.99
N ASP A 223 19.83 -11.39 -13.94
CA ASP A 223 21.28 -11.60 -14.01
C ASP A 223 21.62 -12.84 -14.82
N ASN A 224 20.88 -13.94 -14.64
CA ASN A 224 21.01 -15.14 -15.44
C ASN A 224 20.72 -14.87 -16.93
N TYR A 225 19.62 -14.16 -17.22
CA TYR A 225 19.24 -13.77 -18.58
C TYR A 225 20.30 -12.89 -19.23
N ASN A 226 20.82 -11.89 -18.52
CA ASN A 226 21.88 -11.01 -19.01
C ASN A 226 23.20 -11.76 -19.25
N SER A 227 23.52 -12.72 -18.36
CA SER A 227 24.69 -13.59 -18.52
C SER A 227 24.57 -14.48 -19.77
N GLU A 228 23.39 -15.07 -20.00
CA GLU A 228 23.12 -15.83 -21.22
C GLU A 228 23.20 -14.95 -22.47
N THR A 229 22.61 -13.77 -22.43
CA THR A 229 22.63 -12.79 -23.53
C THR A 229 24.05 -12.34 -23.84
N ALA A 230 24.91 -12.14 -22.84
CA ALA A 230 26.31 -11.84 -23.02
C ALA A 230 27.05 -12.99 -23.73
N LYS A 231 26.76 -14.25 -23.40
CA LYS A 231 27.29 -15.42 -24.10
C LYS A 231 26.82 -15.47 -25.56
N VAL A 232 25.53 -15.20 -25.81
CA VAL A 232 24.95 -15.13 -27.17
C VAL A 232 25.62 -14.01 -27.97
N ASN A 233 25.82 -12.83 -27.39
CA ASN A 233 26.51 -11.70 -28.04
C ASN A 233 27.97 -12.04 -28.39
N ASN A 234 28.67 -12.78 -27.55
CA ASN A 234 30.03 -13.23 -27.86
C ASN A 234 30.05 -14.24 -29.02
N ILE A 235 29.06 -15.14 -29.09
CA ILE A 235 28.89 -16.07 -30.21
C ILE A 235 28.55 -15.28 -31.48
N LEU A 236 27.60 -14.34 -31.39
CA LEU A 236 27.18 -13.50 -32.51
C LEU A 236 28.35 -12.70 -33.11
N ARG A 237 29.24 -12.15 -32.25
CA ARG A 237 30.45 -11.44 -32.73
C ARG A 237 31.36 -12.35 -33.52
N ARG A 238 31.58 -13.56 -33.05
CA ARG A 238 32.40 -14.59 -33.76
C ARG A 238 31.74 -15.00 -35.07
N GLU A 239 30.42 -15.22 -35.09
CA GLU A 239 29.70 -15.59 -36.31
C GLU A 239 29.66 -14.43 -37.31
N LEU A 240 29.58 -13.19 -36.84
CA LEU A 240 29.63 -11.97 -37.67
C LEU A 240 31.01 -11.84 -38.34
N GLU A 241 32.09 -12.06 -37.58
CA GLU A 241 33.49 -12.10 -38.12
C GLU A 241 33.63 -13.19 -39.16
N TRP A 242 33.06 -14.37 -38.90
CA TRP A 242 33.10 -15.48 -39.86
C TRP A 242 32.29 -15.14 -41.13
N ILE A 243 31.10 -14.56 -41.03
CA ILE A 243 30.29 -14.11 -42.18
C ILE A 243 31.07 -13.08 -43.02
N ARG A 244 31.75 -12.14 -42.35
CA ARG A 244 32.55 -11.10 -43.01
C ARG A 244 33.83 -11.65 -43.66
N SER A 245 34.44 -12.68 -43.13
CA SER A 245 35.68 -13.28 -43.61
C SER A 245 35.49 -14.39 -44.63
N SER A 246 34.28 -14.93 -44.78
CA SER A 246 34.04 -16.07 -45.71
C SER A 246 33.75 -15.57 -47.12
N PRO A 247 34.47 -16.05 -48.13
CA PRO A 247 34.13 -15.83 -49.53
C PRO A 247 32.78 -16.50 -49.84
N CYS A 248 31.95 -15.86 -50.69
CA CYS A 248 30.64 -16.36 -51.15
C CYS A 248 30.81 -17.62 -52.01
N ALA A 249 31.10 -18.77 -51.41
CA ALA A 249 31.29 -20.02 -52.13
C ALA A 249 30.60 -21.22 -51.51
N ARG A 250 29.54 -21.64 -52.21
CA ARG A 250 29.15 -23.06 -52.39
C ARG A 250 28.90 -23.87 -51.11
N THR A 251 27.64 -23.90 -50.62
CA THR A 251 26.93 -25.14 -50.20
C THR A 251 25.83 -24.84 -49.17
N GLY A 252 24.80 -25.70 -49.10
CA GLY A 252 23.64 -25.58 -48.20
C GLY A 252 23.97 -25.48 -46.69
N LYS A 253 25.19 -25.83 -46.28
CA LYS A 253 25.72 -25.64 -44.92
C LYS A 253 25.93 -24.17 -44.56
N ALA A 254 26.33 -23.33 -45.52
CA ALA A 254 26.47 -21.88 -45.29
C ALA A 254 25.10 -21.20 -45.02
N ARG A 255 24.04 -21.65 -45.68
CA ARG A 255 22.68 -21.13 -45.48
C ARG A 255 22.14 -21.43 -44.07
N TYR A 256 22.31 -22.64 -43.58
CA TYR A 256 21.92 -23.00 -42.21
C TYR A 256 22.63 -22.12 -41.16
N ARG A 257 23.92 -21.88 -41.32
CA ARG A 257 24.69 -21.06 -40.38
C ARG A 257 24.32 -19.58 -40.45
N ILE A 258 23.96 -19.09 -41.65
CA ILE A 258 23.42 -17.73 -41.84
C ILE A 258 22.03 -17.59 -41.16
N ASN A 259 21.15 -18.57 -41.33
CA ASN A 259 19.85 -18.56 -40.65
C ASN A 259 20.03 -18.62 -39.13
N ALA A 260 20.90 -19.49 -38.61
CA ALA A 260 21.21 -19.52 -37.18
C ALA A 260 21.83 -18.21 -36.66
N PHE A 261 22.59 -17.49 -37.48
CA PHE A 261 23.07 -16.15 -37.13
C PHE A 261 21.92 -15.13 -36.97
N TYR A 262 20.94 -15.14 -37.87
CA TYR A 262 19.78 -14.24 -37.75
C TYR A 262 18.93 -14.61 -36.52
N GLU A 263 18.69 -15.87 -36.24
CA GLU A 263 18.03 -16.33 -35.01
C GLU A 263 18.77 -15.89 -33.74
N LEU A 264 20.12 -16.02 -33.74
CA LEU A 264 20.95 -15.51 -32.64
C LEU A 264 20.93 -13.99 -32.54
N LYS A 265 20.82 -13.28 -33.65
CA LYS A 265 20.72 -11.82 -33.69
C LYS A 265 19.40 -11.36 -33.08
N ASP A 266 18.29 -11.95 -33.49
CA ASP A 266 16.95 -11.64 -32.95
C ASP A 266 16.91 -11.92 -31.44
N ARG A 267 17.54 -13.02 -30.98
CA ARG A 267 17.69 -13.34 -29.55
C ARG A 267 18.61 -12.37 -28.81
N ALA A 268 19.66 -11.86 -29.44
CA ALA A 268 20.58 -10.89 -28.86
C ALA A 268 19.99 -9.48 -28.76
N GLU A 269 19.03 -9.13 -29.62
CA GLU A 269 18.33 -7.85 -29.59
C GLU A 269 17.28 -7.79 -28.43
N GLN A 270 16.90 -8.94 -27.87
CA GLN A 270 16.03 -9.05 -26.71
C GLN A 270 16.80 -8.84 -25.40
N VAL A 271 17.62 -7.79 -25.30
CA VAL A 271 18.38 -7.49 -24.07
C VAL A 271 17.43 -7.00 -22.99
N TYR A 272 17.48 -7.65 -21.84
CA TYR A 272 16.80 -7.18 -20.64
C TYR A 272 17.55 -5.97 -20.08
N THR A 273 17.16 -4.79 -20.46
CA THR A 273 17.65 -3.56 -19.84
C THR A 273 16.90 -3.35 -18.53
N SER A 274 17.40 -3.93 -17.44
CA SER A 274 17.07 -3.42 -16.13
C SER A 274 17.71 -2.03 -16.04
N GLY A 275 16.87 -1.01 -16.12
CA GLY A 275 17.34 0.37 -15.95
C GLY A 275 17.87 0.57 -14.53
N LYS A 276 19.15 0.24 -14.30
CA LYS A 276 19.87 0.82 -13.17
C LYS A 276 20.05 2.28 -13.52
N VAL A 277 19.25 3.10 -12.88
CA VAL A 277 19.26 4.55 -13.04
C VAL A 277 20.47 5.09 -12.30
N SER A 278 21.52 5.50 -13.00
CA SER A 278 22.54 6.37 -12.44
C SER A 278 22.10 7.82 -12.68
N LEU A 279 21.54 8.43 -11.66
CA LEU A 279 21.01 9.80 -11.69
C LEU A 279 22.08 10.87 -11.43
N ASP A 280 23.34 10.53 -11.62
CA ASP A 280 24.51 11.35 -11.29
C ASP A 280 24.50 12.81 -11.86
N GLU A 281 23.72 13.08 -12.88
CA GLU A 281 23.67 14.41 -13.51
C GLU A 281 22.51 15.29 -13.05
N MET A 282 21.43 14.77 -12.50
CA MET A 282 20.27 15.56 -12.07
C MET A 282 20.41 16.19 -10.67
N GLY A 283 21.30 15.72 -9.86
CA GLY A 283 21.50 16.17 -8.46
C GLY A 283 22.25 17.50 -8.28
N LYS A 284 22.53 18.26 -9.33
CA LYS A 284 23.10 19.61 -9.19
C LYS A 284 22.01 20.59 -8.74
N GLY A 285 21.51 20.39 -7.50
CA GLY A 285 20.48 21.22 -6.91
C GLY A 285 20.80 22.71 -7.03
N SER A 286 19.81 23.51 -7.42
CA SER A 286 19.89 24.97 -7.33
C SER A 286 20.18 25.35 -5.87
N ARG A 287 21.00 26.38 -5.65
CA ARG A 287 21.34 26.85 -4.29
C ARG A 287 20.06 27.13 -3.51
N LEU A 288 19.88 26.38 -2.42
CA LEU A 288 18.77 26.56 -1.50
C LEU A 288 19.14 27.68 -0.50
N GLY A 289 18.33 28.73 -0.41
CA GLY A 289 18.46 29.80 0.58
C GLY A 289 18.28 29.26 2.02
N SER A 290 18.56 30.05 3.03
CA SER A 290 18.37 29.66 4.44
C SER A 290 16.89 29.56 4.83
N LYS A 291 16.00 30.30 4.16
CA LYS A 291 14.56 30.33 4.40
C LYS A 291 13.85 29.52 3.31
N ILE A 292 13.04 28.57 3.71
CA ILE A 292 12.21 27.75 2.82
C ILE A 292 10.78 28.28 2.85
N ILE A 293 10.00 27.87 3.82
CA ILE A 293 8.63 28.36 4.08
C ILE A 293 8.49 28.54 5.58
N ASP A 294 8.03 29.71 6.00
CA ASP A 294 7.73 30.03 7.39
C ASP A 294 6.24 30.34 7.52
N CYS A 295 5.55 29.48 8.26
CA CYS A 295 4.12 29.53 8.49
C CYS A 295 3.85 30.05 9.91
N LYS A 296 3.07 31.14 10.06
CA LYS A 296 2.75 31.74 11.36
C LYS A 296 1.24 31.83 11.55
N ASN A 297 0.73 31.10 12.54
CA ASN A 297 -0.69 31.10 12.93
C ASN A 297 -1.63 30.91 11.72
N LEU A 298 -1.34 29.93 10.88
CA LEU A 298 -2.18 29.64 9.74
C LEU A 298 -3.47 28.97 10.18
N SER A 299 -4.61 29.54 9.80
CA SER A 299 -5.91 28.92 9.92
C SER A 299 -6.65 28.99 8.60
N PHE A 300 -7.32 27.93 8.24
CA PHE A 300 -8.06 27.83 6.99
C PHE A 300 -9.38 27.07 7.18
N SER A 301 -10.46 27.63 6.61
CA SER A 301 -11.79 27.02 6.67
C SER A 301 -12.57 27.20 5.36
N TYR A 302 -13.45 26.21 5.08
CA TYR A 302 -14.51 26.34 4.09
C TYR A 302 -15.85 26.48 4.83
N GLY A 303 -16.39 27.68 4.88
CA GLY A 303 -17.61 27.95 5.65
C GLY A 303 -17.46 27.52 7.12
N PRO A 304 -18.27 26.58 7.62
CA PRO A 304 -18.17 26.11 9.01
C PRO A 304 -17.03 25.08 9.24
N ASP A 305 -16.52 24.48 8.20
CA ASP A 305 -15.55 23.37 8.31
C ASP A 305 -14.12 23.90 8.41
N VAL A 306 -13.47 23.63 9.53
CA VAL A 306 -12.08 24.04 9.80
C VAL A 306 -11.12 22.95 9.37
N TYR A 307 -10.19 23.28 8.46
CA TYR A 307 -9.18 22.36 7.92
C TYR A 307 -7.79 22.59 8.49
N LEU A 308 -7.51 23.79 8.98
CA LEU A 308 -6.26 24.14 9.63
C LEU A 308 -6.55 25.17 10.72
N ASP A 309 -6.01 24.95 11.93
CA ASP A 309 -6.20 25.85 13.07
C ASP A 309 -4.88 26.19 13.73
N HIS A 310 -4.53 27.50 13.70
CA HIS A 310 -3.33 28.07 14.32
C HIS A 310 -2.00 27.33 14.04
N PHE A 311 -1.87 26.76 12.85
CA PHE A 311 -0.65 26.04 12.47
C PHE A 311 0.53 26.99 12.33
N THR A 312 1.61 26.68 13.07
CA THR A 312 2.86 27.45 13.04
C THR A 312 4.02 26.48 12.85
N TYR A 313 4.77 26.66 11.78
CA TYR A 313 5.93 25.81 11.48
C TYR A 313 6.91 26.52 10.56
N ASN A 314 8.21 26.29 10.78
CA ASN A 314 9.29 26.79 9.94
C ASN A 314 10.02 25.64 9.26
N PHE A 315 9.75 25.41 7.99
CA PHE A 315 10.36 24.34 7.19
C PHE A 315 11.87 24.55 7.06
N GLN A 316 12.62 23.52 7.44
CA GLN A 316 14.07 23.53 7.40
C GLN A 316 14.62 23.12 6.04
N ARG A 317 15.92 23.46 5.81
CA ARG A 317 16.62 23.03 4.59
C ARG A 317 16.86 21.52 4.64
N PHE A 318 16.66 20.87 3.49
CA PHE A 318 16.84 19.43 3.33
C PHE A 318 15.92 18.58 4.19
N GLU A 319 14.93 19.18 4.78
CA GLU A 319 13.94 18.49 5.58
C GLU A 319 13.04 17.60 4.70
N ARG A 320 12.70 16.44 5.22
CA ARG A 320 11.88 15.43 4.56
C ARG A 320 10.64 15.15 5.39
N VAL A 321 9.53 15.76 5.00
CA VAL A 321 8.26 15.75 5.75
C VAL A 321 7.25 14.87 5.04
N GLY A 322 6.68 13.93 5.78
CA GLY A 322 5.51 13.16 5.39
C GLY A 322 4.23 13.78 5.93
N ILE A 323 3.17 13.75 5.17
CA ILE A 323 1.84 14.19 5.61
C ILE A 323 0.91 12.99 5.54
N VAL A 324 0.30 12.65 6.67
CA VAL A 324 -0.62 11.53 6.82
C VAL A 324 -1.93 11.96 7.46
N GLY A 325 -2.99 11.21 7.27
CA GLY A 325 -4.31 11.47 7.83
C GLY A 325 -5.43 10.93 6.95
N LYS A 326 -6.65 10.90 7.48
CA LYS A 326 -7.83 10.41 6.77
C LYS A 326 -8.11 11.20 5.50
N ASN A 327 -8.87 10.62 4.59
CA ASN A 327 -9.33 11.35 3.42
C ASN A 327 -10.28 12.50 3.85
N GLY A 328 -10.19 13.65 3.15
CA GLY A 328 -10.98 14.82 3.46
C GLY A 328 -10.48 15.69 4.63
N THR A 329 -9.36 15.35 5.31
CA THR A 329 -8.84 16.16 6.43
C THR A 329 -8.09 17.42 6.02
N GLY A 330 -7.98 17.71 4.70
CA GLY A 330 -7.38 18.97 4.22
C GLY A 330 -5.91 18.85 3.79
N LYS A 331 -5.35 17.66 3.60
CA LYS A 331 -3.94 17.44 3.18
C LYS A 331 -3.60 18.20 1.89
N SER A 332 -4.32 17.95 0.79
CA SER A 332 -4.10 18.62 -0.49
C SER A 332 -4.41 20.12 -0.43
N THR A 333 -5.39 20.54 0.40
CA THR A 333 -5.67 21.96 0.66
C THR A 333 -4.48 22.65 1.31
N PHE A 334 -3.86 22.01 2.30
CA PHE A 334 -2.65 22.51 2.94
C PHE A 334 -1.50 22.66 1.93
N LEU A 335 -1.26 21.68 1.06
CA LEU A 335 -0.26 21.78 0.01
C LEU A 335 -0.54 22.94 -0.97
N ASN A 336 -1.81 23.14 -1.34
CA ASN A 336 -2.20 24.25 -2.19
C ASN A 336 -1.93 25.60 -1.50
N ILE A 337 -2.21 25.73 -0.22
CA ILE A 337 -1.90 26.92 0.58
C ILE A 337 -0.39 27.18 0.63
N LEU A 338 0.43 26.14 0.87
CA LEU A 338 1.89 26.25 0.88
C LEU A 338 2.45 26.71 -0.48
N THR A 339 1.84 26.26 -1.58
CA THR A 339 2.28 26.64 -2.94
C THR A 339 1.74 28.00 -3.40
N GLY A 340 0.83 28.61 -2.66
CA GLY A 340 0.23 29.90 -3.00
C GLY A 340 -1.05 29.82 -3.83
N ASN A 341 -1.56 28.62 -4.06
CA ASN A 341 -2.84 28.38 -4.75
C ASN A 341 -3.96 28.29 -3.71
N VAL A 342 -4.27 29.40 -3.07
CA VAL A 342 -5.35 29.44 -2.06
C VAL A 342 -6.69 29.27 -2.79
N PRO A 343 -7.55 28.33 -2.37
CA PRO A 343 -8.89 28.19 -2.95
C PRO A 343 -9.74 29.45 -2.73
N GLU A 344 -10.45 29.87 -3.76
CA GLU A 344 -11.23 31.12 -3.77
C GLU A 344 -12.38 31.11 -2.76
N ASP A 345 -12.97 29.94 -2.51
CA ASP A 345 -14.11 29.76 -1.58
C ASP A 345 -13.69 29.61 -0.11
N GLY A 346 -12.38 29.64 0.18
CA GLY A 346 -11.83 29.43 1.52
C GLY A 346 -11.38 30.71 2.20
N GLN A 347 -11.45 30.72 3.53
CA GLN A 347 -10.95 31.81 4.37
C GLN A 347 -9.59 31.41 4.96
N LEU A 348 -8.53 32.09 4.49
CA LEU A 348 -7.17 31.94 5.02
C LEU A 348 -6.82 33.10 5.95
N SER A 349 -6.31 32.80 7.13
CA SER A 349 -5.70 33.75 8.04
C SER A 349 -4.28 33.32 8.44
N GLY A 350 -3.48 34.27 8.93
CA GLY A 350 -2.07 34.02 9.24
C GLY A 350 -1.12 34.52 8.16
N ILE A 351 0.17 34.21 8.30
CA ILE A 351 1.23 34.71 7.42
C ILE A 351 2.03 33.52 6.90
N ILE A 352 2.30 33.51 5.59
CA ILE A 352 3.22 32.56 4.94
C ILE A 352 4.32 33.38 4.28
N GLU A 353 5.54 33.15 4.72
CA GLU A 353 6.72 33.76 4.12
C GLU A 353 7.53 32.71 3.38
N ARG A 354 7.75 32.92 2.08
CA ARG A 354 8.52 32.01 1.21
C ARG A 354 9.88 32.59 0.92
N GLY A 355 10.89 31.72 0.83
CA GLY A 355 12.25 32.13 0.44
C GLY A 355 12.31 32.61 -1.00
N GLU A 356 13.07 33.69 -1.28
CA GLU A 356 13.22 34.28 -2.63
C GLU A 356 13.84 33.31 -3.66
N SER A 357 14.71 32.40 -3.19
CA SER A 357 15.37 31.38 -4.03
C SER A 357 14.58 30.10 -4.19
N LEU A 358 13.35 30.03 -3.63
CA LEU A 358 12.55 28.83 -3.62
C LEU A 358 11.99 28.51 -5.01
N LYS A 359 12.30 27.30 -5.50
CA LYS A 359 11.73 26.72 -6.71
C LYS A 359 10.92 25.49 -6.33
N ILE A 360 9.61 25.60 -6.37
CA ILE A 360 8.69 24.54 -5.98
C ILE A 360 8.37 23.68 -7.20
N GLY A 361 8.64 22.37 -7.10
CA GLY A 361 8.09 21.36 -7.98
C GLY A 361 6.88 20.72 -7.30
N TYR A 362 5.71 20.85 -7.87
CA TYR A 362 4.50 20.30 -7.27
C TYR A 362 3.86 19.24 -8.18
N TYR A 363 3.93 17.98 -7.74
CA TYR A 363 3.21 16.87 -8.35
C TYR A 363 1.83 16.76 -7.72
N ARG A 364 0.79 17.06 -8.49
CA ARG A 364 -0.62 17.05 -8.05
C ARG A 364 -1.29 15.76 -8.46
N GLN A 365 -2.20 15.28 -7.60
CA GLN A 365 -3.03 14.13 -7.91
C GLN A 365 -3.94 14.39 -9.15
N SER A 366 -4.39 15.62 -9.38
CA SER A 366 -5.24 16.01 -10.49
C SER A 366 -4.71 17.28 -11.18
N GLY A 367 -5.11 17.51 -12.45
CA GLY A 367 -4.82 18.76 -13.15
C GLY A 367 -3.56 18.75 -14.01
N MET A 368 -3.11 17.58 -14.47
CA MET A 368 -2.05 17.47 -15.48
C MET A 368 -2.49 18.19 -16.77
N LYS A 369 -1.74 19.22 -17.16
CA LYS A 369 -1.94 19.93 -18.42
C LYS A 369 -0.80 19.62 -19.36
N PHE A 370 -1.10 18.93 -20.44
CA PHE A 370 -0.17 18.69 -21.54
C PHE A 370 -0.73 19.27 -22.83
N ASP A 371 0.15 19.62 -23.75
CA ASP A 371 -0.21 19.76 -25.14
C ASP A 371 -0.33 18.36 -25.75
N GLU A 372 -1.55 17.92 -25.97
CA GLU A 372 -1.87 16.55 -26.41
C GLU A 372 -1.33 16.20 -27.80
N GLU A 373 -1.02 17.21 -28.60
CA GLU A 373 -0.46 17.07 -29.95
C GLU A 373 1.06 16.87 -29.96
N GLN A 374 1.75 17.25 -28.90
CA GLN A 374 3.19 17.05 -28.77
C GLN A 374 3.54 15.56 -28.59
N THR A 375 4.75 15.21 -29.04
CA THR A 375 5.30 13.88 -28.76
C THR A 375 5.97 13.85 -27.39
N VAL A 376 6.14 12.64 -26.84
CA VAL A 376 6.86 12.41 -25.57
C VAL A 376 8.23 13.09 -25.60
N LEU A 377 8.98 12.92 -26.69
CA LEU A 377 10.31 13.53 -26.84
C LEU A 377 10.24 15.06 -26.91
N GLN A 378 9.24 15.63 -27.58
CA GLN A 378 9.06 17.09 -27.63
C GLN A 378 8.73 17.69 -26.27
N THR A 379 8.00 16.96 -25.43
CA THR A 379 7.62 17.41 -24.09
C THR A 379 8.83 17.45 -23.14
N VAL A 380 9.71 16.45 -23.20
CA VAL A 380 10.85 16.29 -22.26
C VAL A 380 12.16 16.77 -22.88
N ASN A 381 12.34 16.63 -24.20
CA ASN A 381 13.54 16.98 -24.96
C ASN A 381 14.85 16.36 -24.43
N ASP A 382 14.75 15.22 -23.74
CA ASP A 382 15.88 14.48 -23.15
C ASP A 382 15.64 12.97 -23.29
N THR A 383 16.38 12.33 -24.20
CA THR A 383 16.26 10.91 -24.49
C THR A 383 16.83 10.02 -23.37
N HIS A 384 17.86 10.51 -22.66
CA HIS A 384 18.48 9.78 -21.57
C HIS A 384 17.51 9.71 -20.37
N LEU A 385 16.91 10.83 -20.03
CA LEU A 385 15.92 10.93 -18.96
C LEU A 385 14.68 10.06 -19.26
N LEU A 386 14.19 10.09 -20.51
CA LEU A 386 13.08 9.22 -20.93
C LEU A 386 13.41 7.75 -20.73
N GLY A 387 14.63 7.32 -21.07
CA GLY A 387 15.08 5.96 -20.84
C GLY A 387 15.14 5.58 -19.36
N GLN A 388 15.61 6.50 -18.50
CA GLN A 388 15.66 6.31 -17.06
C GLN A 388 14.26 6.08 -16.43
N PHE A 389 13.27 6.83 -16.90
CA PHE A 389 11.87 6.67 -16.46
C PHE A 389 11.10 5.62 -17.29
N LEU A 390 11.82 4.65 -17.85
CA LEU A 390 11.24 3.46 -18.49
C LEU A 390 10.40 3.76 -19.75
N PHE A 391 10.64 4.89 -20.43
CA PHE A 391 10.08 5.12 -21.75
C PHE A 391 10.92 4.40 -22.79
N ARG A 392 10.30 3.52 -23.55
CA ARG A 392 10.98 2.79 -24.64
C ARG A 392 11.22 3.72 -25.83
N HIS A 393 12.27 3.46 -26.60
CA HIS A 393 12.64 4.29 -27.76
C HIS A 393 11.52 4.41 -28.82
N ASP A 394 10.71 3.36 -28.98
CA ASP A 394 9.55 3.35 -29.88
C ASP A 394 8.44 4.32 -29.44
N MET A 395 8.38 4.65 -28.15
CA MET A 395 7.40 5.59 -27.59
C MET A 395 7.79 7.06 -27.72
N PHE A 396 9.04 7.38 -28.00
CA PHE A 396 9.52 8.78 -28.03
C PHE A 396 8.77 9.67 -29.03
N ASN A 397 8.36 9.10 -30.15
CA ASN A 397 7.58 9.79 -31.19
C ASN A 397 6.06 9.62 -31.03
N THR A 398 5.61 8.98 -29.95
CA THR A 398 4.18 8.82 -29.67
C THR A 398 3.61 10.13 -29.13
N LYS A 399 2.43 10.54 -29.60
CA LYS A 399 1.72 11.71 -29.08
C LYS A 399 1.28 11.48 -27.65
N VAL A 400 1.32 12.53 -26.82
CA VAL A 400 0.89 12.47 -25.41
C VAL A 400 -0.56 12.00 -25.27
N SER A 401 -1.44 12.36 -26.23
CA SER A 401 -2.84 11.90 -26.28
C SER A 401 -3.01 10.37 -26.36
N LYS A 402 -1.99 9.64 -26.85
CA LYS A 402 -2.03 8.18 -27.01
C LYS A 402 -1.42 7.40 -25.83
N LEU A 403 -0.88 8.10 -24.85
CA LEU A 403 -0.29 7.49 -23.66
C LEU A 403 -1.38 6.96 -22.73
N SER A 404 -1.11 5.83 -22.08
CA SER A 404 -1.90 5.35 -20.96
C SER A 404 -1.83 6.30 -19.76
N GLY A 405 -2.79 6.21 -18.84
CA GLY A 405 -2.83 7.06 -17.65
C GLY A 405 -1.53 7.04 -16.84
N GLY A 406 -0.96 5.86 -16.60
CA GLY A 406 0.31 5.72 -15.88
C GLY A 406 1.52 6.27 -16.65
N GLU A 407 1.56 6.12 -17.99
CA GLU A 407 2.60 6.72 -18.82
C GLU A 407 2.52 8.25 -18.82
N ARG A 408 1.31 8.82 -18.87
CA ARG A 408 1.08 10.27 -18.73
C ARG A 408 1.58 10.80 -17.39
N ARG A 409 1.33 10.08 -16.30
CA ARG A 409 1.76 10.47 -14.95
C ARG A 409 3.28 10.41 -14.79
N ARG A 410 3.92 9.38 -15.33
CA ARG A 410 5.39 9.33 -15.41
C ARG A 410 5.96 10.52 -16.17
N LEU A 411 5.38 10.85 -17.33
CA LEU A 411 5.79 12.00 -18.11
C LEU A 411 5.62 13.30 -17.33
N TYR A 412 4.50 13.45 -16.61
CA TYR A 412 4.24 14.62 -15.78
C TYR A 412 5.27 14.77 -14.65
N LEU A 413 5.58 13.69 -13.96
CA LEU A 413 6.61 13.67 -12.92
C LEU A 413 7.96 14.14 -13.50
N MET A 414 8.35 13.64 -14.67
CA MET A 414 9.58 14.05 -15.34
C MET A 414 9.61 15.53 -15.65
N THR A 415 8.51 16.12 -16.17
CA THR A 415 8.45 17.55 -16.47
C THR A 415 8.64 18.43 -15.21
N ILE A 416 8.23 17.94 -14.05
CA ILE A 416 8.45 18.63 -12.77
C ILE A 416 9.93 18.53 -12.36
N LEU A 417 10.50 17.33 -12.43
CA LEU A 417 11.89 17.09 -12.02
C LEU A 417 12.89 17.86 -12.90
N MET A 418 12.61 18.01 -14.18
CA MET A 418 13.43 18.80 -15.12
C MET A 418 13.52 20.28 -14.77
N GLN A 419 12.56 20.83 -14.05
CA GLN A 419 12.60 22.22 -13.60
C GLN A 419 13.69 22.45 -12.52
N ASN A 420 14.39 21.40 -12.09
CA ASN A 420 15.38 21.42 -11.03
C ASN A 420 14.83 22.13 -9.77
N PRO A 421 13.72 21.65 -9.19
CA PRO A 421 13.16 22.24 -7.99
C PRO A 421 14.13 22.06 -6.81
N ASN A 422 14.05 22.96 -5.83
CA ASN A 422 14.75 22.83 -4.57
C ASN A 422 13.82 22.53 -3.38
N LEU A 423 12.50 22.64 -3.60
CA LEU A 423 11.45 22.05 -2.78
C LEU A 423 10.54 21.20 -3.70
N LEU A 424 10.45 19.92 -3.41
CA LEU A 424 9.58 19.01 -4.15
C LEU A 424 8.40 18.62 -3.26
N ILE A 425 7.20 18.81 -3.78
CA ILE A 425 5.94 18.46 -3.13
C ILE A 425 5.27 17.37 -3.95
N LEU A 426 4.96 16.24 -3.33
CA LEU A 426 4.33 15.09 -3.96
C LEU A 426 3.00 14.80 -3.27
N ASP A 427 1.89 14.92 -4.01
CA ASP A 427 0.54 14.64 -3.51
C ASP A 427 0.05 13.31 -4.09
N GLU A 428 0.05 12.27 -3.26
CA GLU A 428 -0.33 10.88 -3.56
C GLU A 428 0.37 10.33 -4.84
N PRO A 429 1.71 10.35 -4.92
CA PRO A 429 2.40 9.88 -6.12
C PRO A 429 2.28 8.37 -6.33
N THR A 430 1.95 7.62 -5.28
CA THR A 430 1.90 6.16 -5.27
C THR A 430 0.64 5.58 -5.88
N ASN A 431 -0.46 6.33 -5.93
CA ASN A 431 -1.76 5.82 -6.39
C ASN A 431 -1.80 5.37 -7.86
N ASP A 432 -0.89 5.87 -8.69
CA ASP A 432 -1.02 5.74 -10.14
C ASP A 432 0.28 5.32 -10.85
N LEU A 433 1.35 5.14 -10.07
CA LEU A 433 2.64 4.67 -10.57
C LEU A 433 2.76 3.16 -10.28
N ASP A 434 3.31 2.42 -11.24
CA ASP A 434 3.63 1.01 -11.01
C ASP A 434 4.83 0.85 -10.07
N ILE A 435 4.95 -0.32 -9.45
CA ILE A 435 6.00 -0.63 -8.47
C ILE A 435 7.40 -0.34 -9.03
N VAL A 436 7.66 -0.65 -10.30
CA VAL A 436 8.97 -0.42 -10.93
C VAL A 436 9.27 1.08 -11.06
N THR A 437 8.26 1.87 -11.43
CA THR A 437 8.38 3.34 -11.47
C THR A 437 8.56 3.94 -10.08
N LEU A 438 7.87 3.38 -9.07
CA LEU A 438 8.03 3.78 -7.67
C LEU A 438 9.44 3.50 -7.16
N ASP A 439 10.05 2.36 -7.51
CA ASP A 439 11.45 2.07 -7.17
C ASP A 439 12.41 3.12 -7.74
N VAL A 440 12.23 3.49 -9.01
CA VAL A 440 13.02 4.55 -9.68
C VAL A 440 12.83 5.89 -8.98
N LEU A 441 11.58 6.23 -8.65
CA LEU A 441 11.28 7.48 -7.93
C LEU A 441 11.90 7.51 -6.55
N GLU A 442 11.83 6.42 -5.79
CA GLU A 442 12.46 6.31 -4.47
C GLU A 442 13.98 6.50 -4.53
N GLU A 443 14.66 5.86 -5.50
CA GLU A 443 16.11 6.07 -5.68
C GLU A 443 16.43 7.53 -5.97
N TYR A 444 15.67 8.16 -6.87
CA TYR A 444 15.83 9.59 -7.16
C TYR A 444 15.63 10.46 -5.90
N LEU A 445 14.54 10.21 -5.15
CA LEU A 445 14.21 11.01 -3.96
C LEU A 445 15.22 10.82 -2.82
N LYS A 446 15.86 9.66 -2.71
CA LYS A 446 16.95 9.43 -1.74
C LYS A 446 18.15 10.33 -2.02
N GLU A 447 18.51 10.50 -3.29
CA GLU A 447 19.64 11.32 -3.71
C GLU A 447 19.29 12.80 -3.87
N PHE A 448 18.00 13.15 -3.80
CA PHE A 448 17.52 14.51 -4.02
C PHE A 448 18.08 15.47 -2.97
N LYS A 449 18.79 16.51 -3.45
CA LYS A 449 19.46 17.53 -2.62
C LYS A 449 18.58 18.77 -2.39
N GLY A 450 17.33 18.57 -2.05
CA GLY A 450 16.34 19.61 -1.73
C GLY A 450 15.49 19.21 -0.55
N SER A 451 14.55 20.06 -0.17
CA SER A 451 13.52 19.73 0.81
C SER A 451 12.37 18.97 0.14
N LEU A 452 11.75 18.06 0.86
CA LEU A 452 10.75 17.14 0.34
C LEU A 452 9.51 17.15 1.23
N ILE A 453 8.33 17.31 0.62
CA ILE A 453 7.04 17.16 1.31
C ILE A 453 6.24 16.10 0.54
N ILE A 454 5.86 15.03 1.22
CA ILE A 454 5.15 13.90 0.63
C ILE A 454 3.81 13.68 1.34
N VAL A 455 2.72 13.66 0.59
CA VAL A 455 1.45 13.08 1.04
C VAL A 455 1.36 11.70 0.43
N SER A 456 1.25 10.67 1.22
CA SER A 456 1.04 9.29 0.74
C SER A 456 0.35 8.43 1.79
N HIS A 457 -0.36 7.41 1.31
CA HIS A 457 -0.89 6.32 2.11
C HIS A 457 -0.01 5.06 2.04
N ASP A 458 1.05 5.06 1.22
CA ASP A 458 2.04 4.00 1.14
C ASP A 458 3.05 4.12 2.29
N ARG A 459 2.96 3.21 3.26
CA ARG A 459 3.80 3.16 4.45
C ARG A 459 5.27 2.92 4.10
N HIS A 460 5.53 1.99 3.18
CA HIS A 460 6.89 1.66 2.75
C HIS A 460 7.59 2.85 2.09
N PHE A 461 6.84 3.62 1.29
CA PHE A 461 7.33 4.82 0.64
C PHE A 461 7.67 5.91 1.66
N LEU A 462 6.81 6.12 2.67
CA LEU A 462 7.05 7.08 3.74
C LEU A 462 8.25 6.68 4.60
N ASP A 463 8.30 5.43 5.09
CA ASP A 463 9.38 4.96 5.97
C ASP A 463 10.78 5.06 5.34
N ARG A 464 10.86 4.97 4.02
CA ARG A 464 12.13 5.07 3.30
C ARG A 464 12.61 6.50 3.03
N LEU A 465 11.69 7.46 3.00
CA LEU A 465 11.96 8.79 2.46
C LEU A 465 11.78 9.91 3.47
N VAL A 466 11.01 9.73 4.54
CA VAL A 466 10.70 10.78 5.50
C VAL A 466 11.17 10.44 6.92
N GLU A 467 11.53 11.47 7.65
CA GLU A 467 12.01 11.39 9.03
C GLU A 467 11.11 12.19 9.99
N HIS A 468 10.08 12.84 9.45
CA HIS A 468 9.21 13.75 10.17
C HIS A 468 7.81 13.70 9.57
N LEU A 469 6.76 13.62 10.40
CA LEU A 469 5.37 13.44 9.99
C LEU A 469 4.47 14.56 10.52
N PHE A 470 3.63 15.12 9.66
CA PHE A 470 2.44 15.89 10.05
C PHE A 470 1.20 15.04 9.94
N ILE A 471 0.52 14.87 11.06
CA ILE A 471 -0.65 14.01 11.19
C ILE A 471 -1.89 14.88 11.23
N PHE A 472 -2.68 14.84 10.17
CA PHE A 472 -3.94 15.55 10.04
C PHE A 472 -5.05 14.76 10.73
N CYS A 473 -5.40 15.17 11.97
CA CYS A 473 -6.42 14.50 12.78
C CYS A 473 -7.86 14.92 12.44
N GLY A 474 -8.04 15.90 11.54
CA GLY A 474 -9.32 16.54 11.26
C GLY A 474 -9.62 17.72 12.19
N ASN A 475 -10.68 18.47 11.89
CA ASN A 475 -11.10 19.66 12.65
C ASN A 475 -9.97 20.70 12.84
N GLY A 476 -9.09 20.84 11.87
CA GLY A 476 -7.96 21.78 11.89
C GLY A 476 -6.75 21.35 12.71
N VAL A 477 -6.81 20.22 13.41
CA VAL A 477 -5.72 19.76 14.29
C VAL A 477 -4.66 19.03 13.48
N VAL A 478 -3.43 19.56 13.52
CA VAL A 478 -2.24 18.91 12.95
C VAL A 478 -1.28 18.59 14.09
N LYS A 479 -0.94 17.30 14.22
CA LYS A 479 0.07 16.85 15.19
C LYS A 479 1.42 16.71 14.48
N ASP A 480 2.46 17.06 15.18
CA ASP A 480 3.84 16.95 14.77
C ASP A 480 4.47 15.71 15.41
N PHE A 481 5.11 14.84 14.60
CA PHE A 481 5.77 13.63 15.06
C PHE A 481 7.12 13.46 14.37
N ILE A 482 8.19 13.42 15.15
CA ILE A 482 9.55 13.18 14.64
C ILE A 482 9.79 11.67 14.68
N GLY A 483 9.94 11.07 13.51
CA GLY A 483 10.13 9.63 13.32
C GLY A 483 9.53 9.13 12.03
N SER A 484 9.67 7.82 11.78
CA SER A 484 9.10 7.13 10.64
C SER A 484 7.59 6.88 10.81
N TYR A 485 6.91 6.50 9.72
CA TYR A 485 5.50 6.14 9.79
C TYR A 485 5.26 4.89 10.66
N SER A 486 6.12 3.90 10.56
CA SER A 486 6.01 2.67 11.36
C SER A 486 6.14 2.98 12.86
N GLU A 487 7.08 3.84 13.27
CA GLU A 487 7.22 4.27 14.67
C GLU A 487 5.98 5.03 15.17
N TYR A 488 5.41 5.89 14.34
CA TYR A 488 4.16 6.60 14.66
C TYR A 488 2.98 5.63 14.84
N HIS A 489 2.88 4.65 13.95
CA HIS A 489 1.80 3.67 13.98
C HIS A 489 1.85 2.80 15.25
N ASP A 490 3.04 2.35 15.63
CA ASP A 490 3.24 1.58 16.87
C ASP A 490 2.91 2.43 18.09
N TYR A 491 3.37 3.69 18.12
CA TYR A 491 3.03 4.65 19.18
C TYR A 491 1.52 4.85 19.33
N ILE A 492 0.78 5.00 18.21
CA ILE A 492 -0.70 5.16 18.26
C ILE A 492 -1.38 3.88 18.76
N LYS A 493 -0.95 2.71 18.31
CA LYS A 493 -1.52 1.43 18.79
C LYS A 493 -1.33 1.26 20.30
N GLU A 494 -0.15 1.58 20.80
CA GLU A 494 0.12 1.54 22.25
C GLU A 494 -0.73 2.58 23.01
N TYR A 495 -0.85 3.78 22.47
CA TYR A 495 -1.64 4.85 23.07
C TYR A 495 -3.13 4.48 23.13
N GLU A 496 -3.71 4.00 22.02
CA GLU A 496 -5.11 3.56 21.98
C GLU A 496 -5.37 2.34 22.87
N ALA A 497 -4.44 1.39 22.93
CA ALA A 497 -4.54 0.26 23.84
C ALA A 497 -4.56 0.73 25.31
N ALA A 498 -3.71 1.70 25.65
CA ALA A 498 -3.66 2.28 26.99
C ALA A 498 -4.91 3.10 27.31
N GLU A 499 -5.49 3.84 26.35
CA GLU A 499 -6.76 4.56 26.55
C GLU A 499 -7.94 3.60 26.71
N LYS A 500 -8.05 2.59 25.86
CA LYS A 500 -9.08 1.54 25.99
C LYS A 500 -8.99 0.79 27.31
N ALA A 501 -7.76 0.56 27.81
CA ALA A 501 -7.55 -0.02 29.14
C ALA A 501 -8.01 0.94 30.25
N LYS A 502 -7.72 2.24 30.15
CA LYS A 502 -8.18 3.26 31.10
C LYS A 502 -9.71 3.40 31.09
N GLU A 503 -10.34 3.41 29.92
CA GLU A 503 -11.80 3.47 29.77
C GLU A 503 -12.48 2.23 30.37
N LYS A 504 -11.95 1.03 30.10
CA LYS A 504 -12.43 -0.20 30.70
C LYS A 504 -12.30 -0.18 32.22
N ALA A 505 -11.17 0.33 32.74
CA ALA A 505 -10.95 0.49 34.17
C ALA A 505 -11.89 1.54 34.80
N ALA A 506 -12.15 2.66 34.09
CA ALA A 506 -13.10 3.68 34.52
C ALA A 506 -14.56 3.17 34.50
N ALA A 507 -14.94 2.43 33.43
CA ALA A 507 -16.26 1.81 33.33
C ALA A 507 -16.47 0.71 34.40
N ALA A 508 -15.42 -0.05 34.72
CA ALA A 508 -15.47 -1.02 35.82
C ALA A 508 -15.63 -0.34 37.20
N LYS A 509 -14.94 0.80 37.43
CA LYS A 509 -15.09 1.62 38.64
C LYS A 509 -16.47 2.29 38.71
N ALA A 510 -17.03 2.76 37.60
CA ALA A 510 -18.38 3.33 37.55
C ALA A 510 -19.45 2.26 37.86
N LYS A 511 -19.30 1.04 37.34
CA LYS A 511 -20.19 -0.09 37.66
C LYS A 511 -20.06 -0.56 39.10
N ALA A 512 -18.89 -0.44 39.70
CA ALA A 512 -18.69 -0.73 41.11
C ALA A 512 -19.35 0.33 42.02
N ASN A 513 -19.26 1.63 41.67
CA ASN A 513 -19.90 2.70 42.43
C ASN A 513 -21.44 2.69 42.29
N ASP A 514 -22.01 2.32 41.15
CA ASP A 514 -23.47 2.13 40.98
C ASP A 514 -24.00 0.94 41.78
N SER A 515 -23.18 -0.07 41.99
CA SER A 515 -23.54 -1.21 42.84
C SER A 515 -23.56 -0.85 44.35
N GLU A 516 -22.72 0.09 44.81
CA GLU A 516 -22.73 0.60 46.18
C GLU A 516 -23.85 1.62 46.42
N ALA A 517 -24.21 2.45 45.43
CA ALA A 517 -25.29 3.42 45.55
C ALA A 517 -26.68 2.76 45.55
N ASN A 518 -26.85 1.55 45.04
CA ASN A 518 -28.12 0.83 44.96
C ASN A 518 -28.35 -0.16 46.13
N ALA A 519 -27.35 -0.31 47.02
CA ALA A 519 -27.47 -1.17 48.21
C ALA A 519 -28.35 -0.58 49.35
N GLY A 520 -28.94 0.61 49.12
CA GLY A 520 -29.71 1.35 50.14
C GLY A 520 -31.24 1.22 50.11
N LYS A 521 -31.87 0.49 49.21
CA LYS A 521 -33.33 0.24 49.22
C LYS A 521 -33.68 -1.03 48.46
N VAL A 522 -34.14 -2.02 49.11
CA VAL A 522 -35.31 -2.90 48.92
C VAL A 522 -34.97 -4.32 49.43
N ASN A 523 -35.74 -4.74 50.44
CA ASN A 523 -35.85 -6.11 50.93
C ASN A 523 -36.56 -7.04 49.93
N ALA A 524 -36.12 -8.29 49.89
CA ALA A 524 -36.82 -9.49 49.43
C ALA A 524 -36.78 -9.83 47.93
N ALA A 525 -35.77 -10.65 47.58
CA ALA A 525 -35.94 -11.90 46.84
C ALA A 525 -34.53 -12.50 46.62
N SER A 526 -34.36 -13.78 46.86
CA SER A 526 -33.08 -14.52 46.96
C SER A 526 -32.20 -14.41 45.73
N PRO A 527 -30.89 -14.11 45.87
CA PRO A 527 -29.94 -14.15 44.78
C PRO A 527 -29.26 -15.53 44.64
N ALA A 528 -29.01 -15.92 43.41
CA ALA A 528 -28.13 -17.04 43.08
C ALA A 528 -26.72 -16.79 43.68
N LYS A 529 -26.21 -17.79 44.37
CA LYS A 529 -24.93 -17.77 45.11
C LYS A 529 -23.76 -17.53 44.12
N LYS A 530 -23.12 -16.37 44.21
CA LYS A 530 -21.71 -16.22 43.78
C LYS A 530 -20.85 -17.11 44.66
N LYS A 531 -20.00 -17.92 44.05
CA LYS A 531 -19.03 -18.77 44.80
C LYS A 531 -18.02 -17.85 45.49
N LYS A 532 -17.96 -17.92 46.82
CA LYS A 532 -16.87 -17.32 47.60
C LYS A 532 -15.61 -18.15 47.35
N LEU A 533 -14.48 -17.49 47.14
CA LEU A 533 -13.16 -18.12 47.13
C LEU A 533 -12.99 -19.02 48.35
N THR A 534 -12.44 -20.20 48.11
CA THR A 534 -12.04 -21.06 49.22
C THR A 534 -10.84 -20.44 49.95
N TYR A 535 -10.67 -20.67 51.21
CA TYR A 535 -9.54 -20.19 52.03
C TYR A 535 -8.17 -20.51 51.38
N LYS A 536 -8.08 -21.60 50.60
CA LYS A 536 -6.90 -21.95 49.82
C LYS A 536 -6.64 -20.98 48.64
N GLU A 537 -7.66 -20.63 47.89
CA GLU A 537 -7.59 -19.72 46.73
C GLU A 537 -7.30 -18.29 47.17
N GLN A 538 -7.82 -17.87 48.33
CA GLN A 538 -7.52 -16.57 48.91
C GLN A 538 -6.05 -16.47 49.33
N LYS A 539 -5.49 -17.51 49.91
CA LYS A 539 -4.09 -17.57 50.31
C LYS A 539 -3.14 -17.67 49.10
N GLU A 540 -3.58 -18.34 48.03
CA GLU A 540 -2.85 -18.41 46.74
C GLU A 540 -2.81 -17.03 46.06
N LEU A 541 -3.90 -16.27 46.11
CA LEU A 541 -3.99 -14.93 45.55
C LEU A 541 -3.08 -13.95 46.30
N GLU A 542 -3.07 -13.94 47.64
CA GLU A 542 -2.14 -13.13 48.44
C GLU A 542 -0.67 -13.49 48.16
N GLN A 543 -0.37 -14.78 47.97
CA GLN A 543 0.99 -15.25 47.66
C GLN A 543 1.41 -14.80 46.25
N LEU A 544 0.51 -14.89 45.25
CA LEU A 544 0.75 -14.42 43.87
C LEU A 544 0.99 -12.91 43.83
N GLU A 545 0.23 -12.11 44.58
CA GLU A 545 0.45 -10.66 44.66
C GLU A 545 1.81 -10.30 45.25
N MET A 546 2.25 -11.00 46.32
CA MET A 546 3.59 -10.80 46.88
C MET A 546 4.70 -11.19 45.90
N ASP A 547 4.52 -12.31 45.19
CA ASP A 547 5.48 -12.80 44.21
C ASP A 547 5.59 -11.87 43.00
N LEU A 548 4.47 -11.32 42.48
CA LEU A 548 4.43 -10.36 41.40
C LEU A 548 5.14 -9.05 41.79
N ASP A 549 4.91 -8.55 43.03
CA ASP A 549 5.59 -7.33 43.50
C ASP A 549 7.10 -7.56 43.67
N SER A 550 7.52 -8.72 44.16
CA SER A 550 8.94 -9.06 44.36
C SER A 550 9.68 -9.23 43.01
N LEU A 551 9.07 -9.96 42.07
CA LEU A 551 9.64 -10.17 40.71
C LEU A 551 9.64 -8.87 39.90
N GLY A 552 8.64 -8.00 40.08
CA GLY A 552 8.60 -6.67 39.47
C GLY A 552 9.75 -5.77 39.92
N LYS A 553 10.08 -5.80 41.22
CA LYS A 553 11.24 -5.07 41.79
C LYS A 553 12.57 -5.62 41.29
N GLU A 554 12.74 -6.96 41.26
CA GLU A 554 13.95 -7.61 40.71
C GLU A 554 14.16 -7.30 39.24
N LYS A 555 13.07 -7.29 38.43
CA LYS A 555 13.10 -6.89 37.03
C LYS A 555 13.61 -5.45 36.86
N ALA A 556 13.07 -4.49 37.62
CA ALA A 556 13.44 -3.09 37.56
C ALA A 556 14.91 -2.85 37.99
N GLU A 557 15.41 -3.61 38.96
CA GLU A 557 16.81 -3.58 39.37
C GLU A 557 17.75 -4.13 38.32
N LEU A 558 17.42 -5.23 37.67
CA LEU A 558 18.20 -5.81 36.58
C LEU A 558 18.19 -4.92 35.35
N GLU A 559 17.07 -4.30 35.01
CA GLU A 559 16.95 -3.34 33.92
C GLU A 559 17.83 -2.10 34.14
N LYS A 560 17.88 -1.60 35.37
CA LYS A 560 18.75 -0.50 35.77
C LYS A 560 20.23 -0.89 35.74
N GLN A 561 20.57 -2.11 36.10
CA GLN A 561 21.94 -2.63 36.03
C GLN A 561 22.40 -2.86 34.58
N LEU A 562 21.54 -3.39 33.71
CA LEU A 562 21.81 -3.58 32.29
C LEU A 562 21.93 -2.24 31.54
N SER A 563 21.11 -1.23 31.89
CA SER A 563 21.16 0.09 31.28
C SER A 563 22.35 0.96 31.75
N SER A 564 22.96 0.67 32.89
CA SER A 564 24.09 1.45 33.44
C SER A 564 25.41 1.23 32.67
N GLY A 565 25.54 0.19 31.87
CA GLY A 565 26.73 -0.09 31.03
C GLY A 565 28.03 -0.37 31.81
N THR A 566 27.97 -0.55 33.15
CA THR A 566 29.15 -0.70 34.00
C THR A 566 29.50 -2.14 34.38
N LEU A 567 28.71 -3.13 33.91
CA LEU A 567 28.89 -4.54 34.24
C LEU A 567 29.95 -5.22 33.35
N PRO A 568 30.80 -6.12 33.91
CA PRO A 568 31.67 -6.99 33.11
C PRO A 568 30.87 -7.92 32.20
N TYR A 569 31.44 -8.29 31.04
CA TYR A 569 30.76 -9.07 30.01
C TYR A 569 30.10 -10.37 30.52
N ASP A 570 30.78 -11.10 31.41
CA ASP A 570 30.25 -12.34 32.00
C ASP A 570 28.99 -12.11 32.84
N LYS A 571 28.93 -10.99 33.57
CA LYS A 571 27.76 -10.61 34.38
C LYS A 571 26.60 -10.06 33.56
N ILE A 572 26.85 -9.47 32.37
CA ILE A 572 25.80 -9.04 31.43
C ILE A 572 25.02 -10.25 30.92
N GLN A 573 25.74 -11.34 30.61
CA GLN A 573 25.10 -12.56 30.12
C GLN A 573 24.24 -13.25 31.19
N GLU A 574 24.72 -13.31 32.45
CA GLU A 574 23.93 -13.84 33.57
C GLU A 574 22.70 -12.95 33.90
N ALA A 575 22.88 -11.63 33.91
CA ALA A 575 21.79 -10.69 34.16
C ALA A 575 20.73 -10.72 33.05
N SER A 576 21.15 -10.87 31.79
CA SER A 576 20.24 -10.99 30.65
C SER A 576 19.45 -12.31 30.66
N ALA A 577 20.09 -13.43 31.02
CA ALA A 577 19.42 -14.72 31.18
C ALA A 577 18.39 -14.65 32.32
N ARG A 578 18.78 -14.07 33.47
CA ARG A 578 17.89 -13.91 34.61
C ARG A 578 16.71 -12.97 34.32
N PHE A 579 16.93 -11.91 33.55
CA PHE A 579 15.87 -11.01 33.08
C PHE A 579 14.84 -11.72 32.21
N GLY A 580 15.30 -12.61 31.31
CA GLY A 580 14.41 -13.49 30.52
C GLY A 580 13.55 -14.40 31.38
N GLU A 581 14.18 -15.11 32.36
CA GLU A 581 13.47 -15.99 33.29
C GLU A 581 12.40 -15.24 34.12
N ILE A 582 12.72 -14.04 34.61
CA ILE A 582 11.77 -13.22 35.39
C ILE A 582 10.60 -12.76 34.51
N LYS A 583 10.85 -12.44 33.23
CA LYS A 583 9.79 -12.06 32.30
C LYS A 583 8.79 -13.20 32.07
N ASP A 584 9.29 -14.42 31.92
CA ASP A 584 8.44 -15.60 31.71
C ASP A 584 7.68 -15.98 32.99
N LEU A 585 8.33 -15.90 34.16
CA LEU A 585 7.69 -16.14 35.46
C LEU A 585 6.61 -15.09 35.79
N LEU A 586 6.84 -13.82 35.44
CA LEU A 586 5.82 -12.76 35.59
C LEU A 586 4.60 -13.06 34.71
N ALA A 587 4.80 -13.42 33.44
CA ALA A 587 3.69 -13.73 32.52
C ALA A 587 2.87 -14.95 33.02
N GLU A 588 3.52 -16.00 33.53
CA GLU A 588 2.84 -17.20 34.10
C GLU A 588 2.03 -16.83 35.34
N LYS A 589 2.62 -16.06 36.26
CA LYS A 589 1.96 -15.67 37.52
C LYS A 589 0.85 -14.63 37.30
N GLU A 590 0.99 -13.72 36.34
CA GLU A 590 -0.07 -12.78 35.94
C GLU A 590 -1.26 -13.53 35.32
N MET A 591 -1.03 -14.53 34.46
CA MET A 591 -2.11 -15.35 33.91
C MET A 591 -2.85 -16.10 35.05
N ARG A 592 -2.12 -16.70 35.99
CA ARG A 592 -2.73 -17.43 37.12
C ARG A 592 -3.52 -16.51 38.06
N TRP A 593 -3.02 -15.30 38.29
CA TRP A 593 -3.70 -14.26 39.06
C TRP A 593 -5.01 -13.82 38.38
N LEU A 594 -5.00 -13.61 37.04
CA LEU A 594 -6.19 -13.30 36.24
C LEU A 594 -7.24 -14.42 36.29
N GLU A 595 -6.83 -15.70 36.17
CA GLU A 595 -7.74 -16.84 36.25
C GLU A 595 -8.46 -16.92 37.63
N LEU A 596 -7.73 -16.62 38.69
CA LEU A 596 -8.32 -16.58 40.04
C LEU A 596 -9.24 -15.37 40.23
N GLN A 597 -8.96 -14.23 39.58
CA GLN A 597 -9.83 -13.05 39.57
C GLN A 597 -11.08 -13.22 38.70
N GLU A 598 -11.00 -13.87 37.53
CA GLU A 598 -12.15 -14.15 36.66
C GLU A 598 -13.13 -15.19 37.28
N SER A 599 -12.66 -16.02 38.19
CA SER A 599 -13.48 -16.99 38.93
C SER A 599 -14.35 -16.35 40.02
N TYR A 600 -14.23 -15.03 40.23
CA TYR A 600 -14.90 -14.16 41.19
C TYR A 600 -16.05 -13.39 40.55
#